data_d0a4ce9dfa782bbaeb62f0e9316fabc0
#
_entry.id   d0a4ce9dfa782bbaeb62f0e9316fabc0
#
_cell.length_a   1.000
_cell.length_b   1.000
_cell.length_c   1.000
_cell.angle_alpha   90.00
_cell.angle_beta   90.00
_cell.angle_gamma   90.00
#
_symmetry.space_group_name_H-M   'P 1'
#
loop_
_entity.id
_entity.type
_entity.pdbx_description
1 polymer ?
#
loop_
_entity_poly.entity_id
_entity_poly.type
_entity_poly.pdbx_seq_one_letter_code
_entity_poly.pdbx_strand_id
1 'polypeptide(L)'
;MRSRLDERTFAQRLPQMVRRDEELGIAERLGGAHAEDDLLACAFGGIDPAAALEVVNAEMLRTLRVVSVERGHDPREFALVAFGGAGPLHACALADELEIGTVLVPAAAGVLSALGLVASDERRDRVVPYMRPLAEVTDLPVEGEADLRYAGQSFELTVAIQDDLAEVFHRAHEERYGYAERGRELELVAVRTAETKPGPSFDLPPGEPLHVEGPTTVELDGATCYVAPGWVGDRDGDSTLVLTKA
;
A
#
# COMPACT_ATOMS: atom_id res chain seq x y z
N MET A 1 1.01 32.28 6.64
CA MET A 1 0.52 32.45 5.26
C MET A 1 1.16 31.38 4.41
N ARG A 2 0.54 30.19 4.29
CA ARG A 2 1.05 29.07 3.47
C ARG A 2 0.48 29.22 2.08
N SER A 3 1.35 29.50 1.08
CA SER A 3 0.95 29.51 -0.32
C SER A 3 0.58 28.10 -0.75
N ARG A 4 -0.69 27.88 -1.09
CA ARG A 4 -1.11 26.70 -1.84
C ARG A 4 -0.45 26.80 -3.21
N LEU A 5 0.52 25.92 -3.48
CA LEU A 5 0.96 25.66 -4.85
C LEU A 5 -0.24 25.02 -5.55
N ASP A 6 -0.78 25.73 -6.52
CA ASP A 6 -1.91 25.32 -7.34
C ASP A 6 -1.48 24.10 -8.18
N GLU A 7 -2.20 22.97 -8.05
CA GLU A 7 -1.95 21.73 -8.78
C GLU A 7 -1.91 21.93 -10.30
N ARG A 8 -2.62 22.94 -10.82
CA ARG A 8 -2.57 23.33 -12.23
C ARG A 8 -1.21 23.89 -12.64
N THR A 9 -0.52 24.59 -11.75
CA THR A 9 0.83 25.14 -12.00
C THR A 9 1.87 24.04 -12.04
N PHE A 10 1.72 22.97 -11.24
CA PHE A 10 2.62 21.81 -11.26
C PHE A 10 2.46 21.00 -12.54
N ALA A 11 1.22 20.66 -12.92
CA ALA A 11 0.93 19.92 -14.15
C ALA A 11 1.34 20.66 -15.44
N GLN A 12 1.34 21.99 -15.43
CA GLN A 12 1.81 22.81 -16.57
C GLN A 12 3.34 22.93 -16.65
N ARG A 13 4.05 22.76 -15.54
CA ARG A 13 5.53 22.85 -15.51
C ARG A 13 6.23 21.53 -15.79
N LEU A 14 5.59 20.40 -15.52
CA LEU A 14 6.17 19.07 -15.76
C LEU A 14 6.63 18.86 -17.22
N PRO A 15 5.83 19.20 -18.27
CA PRO A 15 6.27 19.04 -19.65
C PRO A 15 7.42 19.97 -20.04
N GLN A 16 7.56 21.13 -19.36
CA GLN A 16 8.64 22.09 -19.63
C GLN A 16 9.96 21.66 -18.96
N MET A 17 9.90 20.95 -17.85
CA MET A 17 11.10 20.37 -17.23
C MET A 17 11.64 19.21 -18.08
N VAL A 18 10.77 18.29 -18.54
CA VAL A 18 11.16 17.17 -19.40
C VAL A 18 11.70 17.66 -20.76
N ARG A 19 11.07 18.65 -21.40
CA ARG A 19 11.59 19.24 -22.65
C ARG A 19 12.91 19.96 -22.49
N ARG A 20 13.24 20.48 -21.32
CA ARG A 20 14.49 21.14 -21.05
C ARG A 20 15.69 20.21 -21.07
N ASP A 21 15.46 18.95 -20.70
CA ASP A 21 16.48 17.90 -20.73
C ASP A 21 16.80 17.48 -22.19
N GLU A 22 15.79 17.39 -23.05
CA GLU A 22 15.97 17.11 -24.49
C GLU A 22 16.63 18.28 -25.24
N GLU A 23 16.26 19.54 -24.93
CA GLU A 23 16.82 20.73 -25.59
C GLU A 23 18.26 21.03 -25.15
N LEU A 24 18.67 20.63 -23.94
CA LEU A 24 20.02 20.91 -23.43
C LEU A 24 21.08 19.90 -23.89
N GLY A 25 20.71 18.79 -24.53
CA GLY A 25 21.64 17.76 -24.98
C GLY A 25 22.58 17.28 -23.85
N ILE A 26 22.04 17.25 -22.61
CA ILE A 26 22.81 17.05 -21.41
C ILE A 26 23.29 15.61 -21.34
N ALA A 27 22.46 14.64 -21.75
CA ALA A 27 22.81 13.23 -21.74
C ALA A 27 24.00 12.88 -22.63
N GLU A 28 24.21 13.59 -23.74
CA GLU A 28 25.33 13.35 -24.67
C GLU A 28 26.67 14.03 -24.26
N ARG A 29 26.64 15.04 -23.39
CA ARG A 29 27.85 15.78 -22.98
C ARG A 29 28.49 15.28 -21.70
N LEU A 30 27.81 14.42 -20.94
CA LEU A 30 28.22 14.00 -19.61
C LEU A 30 28.76 12.59 -19.62
N GLY A 31 29.80 12.33 -20.39
CA GLY A 31 30.55 11.07 -20.39
C GLY A 31 31.42 10.86 -19.13
N GLY A 32 30.90 11.11 -17.94
CA GLY A 32 31.63 10.86 -16.70
C GLY A 32 30.73 10.92 -15.45
N ALA A 33 30.99 10.04 -14.50
CA ALA A 33 30.24 9.87 -13.25
C ALA A 33 30.10 11.16 -12.38
N HIS A 34 30.88 12.19 -12.65
CA HIS A 34 30.85 13.45 -11.90
C HIS A 34 29.82 14.47 -12.38
N ALA A 35 29.27 14.28 -13.53
CA ALA A 35 28.38 15.25 -14.13
C ALA A 35 26.90 15.05 -13.75
N GLU A 36 26.51 13.85 -13.37
CA GLU A 36 25.20 13.57 -12.77
C GLU A 36 25.11 14.19 -11.37
N ASP A 37 26.19 14.11 -10.60
CA ASP A 37 26.26 14.71 -9.26
C ASP A 37 26.12 16.25 -9.30
N ASP A 38 26.73 16.93 -10.29
CA ASP A 38 26.66 18.38 -10.45
C ASP A 38 25.25 18.85 -10.89
N LEU A 39 24.55 18.09 -11.72
CA LEU A 39 23.19 18.43 -12.16
C LEU A 39 22.16 18.28 -11.02
N LEU A 40 22.29 17.22 -10.24
CA LEU A 40 21.45 16.97 -9.07
C LEU A 40 21.71 18.04 -8.00
N ALA A 41 22.97 18.41 -7.77
CA ALA A 41 23.35 19.47 -6.85
C ALA A 41 22.75 20.83 -7.26
N CYS A 42 22.72 21.15 -8.56
CA CYS A 42 22.08 22.35 -9.08
C CYS A 42 20.55 22.32 -8.95
N ALA A 43 19.94 21.17 -9.18
CA ALA A 43 18.47 20.98 -9.08
C ALA A 43 17.96 21.07 -7.64
N PHE A 44 18.75 20.59 -6.67
CA PHE A 44 18.39 20.57 -5.25
C PHE A 44 18.96 21.74 -4.42
N GLY A 45 19.51 22.78 -5.06
CA GLY A 45 19.94 24.01 -4.37
C GLY A 45 21.10 23.79 -3.40
N GLY A 46 22.01 22.86 -3.71
CA GLY A 46 23.20 22.58 -2.91
C GLY A 46 23.00 21.49 -1.86
N ILE A 47 21.90 20.75 -1.90
CA ILE A 47 21.71 19.53 -1.10
C ILE A 47 22.44 18.39 -1.81
N ASP A 48 23.23 17.62 -1.07
CA ASP A 48 23.85 16.39 -1.57
C ASP A 48 22.77 15.37 -1.94
N PRO A 49 22.66 14.92 -3.20
CA PRO A 49 21.65 13.97 -3.64
C PRO A 49 21.74 12.63 -2.89
N ALA A 50 22.94 12.15 -2.55
CA ALA A 50 23.12 10.92 -1.81
C ALA A 50 22.52 11.05 -0.41
N ALA A 51 22.79 12.15 0.28
CA ALA A 51 22.20 12.43 1.59
C ALA A 51 20.68 12.57 1.53
N ALA A 52 20.13 13.12 0.44
CA ALA A 52 18.68 13.20 0.24
C ALA A 52 18.06 11.80 0.08
N LEU A 53 18.69 10.91 -0.69
CA LEU A 53 18.25 9.51 -0.83
C LEU A 53 18.32 8.74 0.49
N GLU A 54 19.37 8.93 1.28
CA GLU A 54 19.50 8.31 2.61
C GLU A 54 18.36 8.71 3.54
N VAL A 55 17.98 9.99 3.57
CA VAL A 55 16.86 10.48 4.39
C VAL A 55 15.53 9.87 3.94
N VAL A 56 15.28 9.82 2.63
CA VAL A 56 14.07 9.20 2.07
C VAL A 56 14.01 7.71 2.42
N ASN A 57 15.12 6.99 2.20
CA ASN A 57 15.20 5.56 2.53
C ASN A 57 14.98 5.31 4.03
N ALA A 58 15.55 6.15 4.91
CA ALA A 58 15.36 6.03 6.35
C ALA A 58 13.89 6.19 6.77
N GLU A 59 13.15 7.14 6.19
CA GLU A 59 11.72 7.33 6.47
C GLU A 59 10.86 6.17 5.92
N MET A 60 11.15 5.68 4.72
CA MET A 60 10.49 4.51 4.16
C MET A 60 10.75 3.26 5.01
N LEU A 61 12.01 3.06 5.45
CA LEU A 61 12.42 1.96 6.31
C LEU A 61 11.71 2.00 7.67
N ARG A 62 11.60 3.20 8.27
CA ARG A 62 10.84 3.38 9.51
C ARG A 62 9.39 2.92 9.35
N THR A 63 8.74 3.29 8.26
CA THR A 63 7.36 2.87 7.98
C THR A 63 7.24 1.37 7.79
N LEU A 64 8.17 0.73 7.07
CA LEU A 64 8.20 -0.71 6.88
C LEU A 64 8.37 -1.46 8.21
N ARG A 65 9.22 -0.96 9.12
CA ARG A 65 9.41 -1.54 10.46
C ARG A 65 8.15 -1.48 11.32
N VAL A 66 7.37 -0.41 11.23
CA VAL A 66 6.09 -0.28 11.95
C VAL A 66 5.09 -1.37 11.53
N VAL A 67 5.02 -1.69 10.24
CA VAL A 67 4.06 -2.69 9.73
C VAL A 67 4.56 -4.13 9.80
N SER A 68 5.84 -4.36 10.03
CA SER A 68 6.48 -5.68 10.14
C SER A 68 7.00 -5.96 11.55
N VAL A 69 8.18 -5.45 11.88
CA VAL A 69 8.91 -5.75 13.12
C VAL A 69 8.10 -5.39 14.38
N GLU A 70 7.49 -4.20 14.42
CA GLU A 70 6.70 -3.77 15.57
C GLU A 70 5.41 -4.61 15.76
N ARG A 71 4.98 -5.31 14.72
CA ARG A 71 3.87 -6.28 14.76
C ARG A 71 4.32 -7.72 14.99
N GLY A 72 5.63 -7.94 15.20
CA GLY A 72 6.19 -9.27 15.47
C GLY A 72 6.44 -10.11 14.22
N HIS A 73 6.43 -9.52 13.03
CA HIS A 73 6.79 -10.21 11.78
C HIS A 73 8.26 -10.03 11.47
N ASP A 74 8.95 -11.11 11.14
CA ASP A 74 10.35 -11.07 10.67
C ASP A 74 10.39 -10.72 9.18
N PRO A 75 10.94 -9.55 8.79
CA PRO A 75 10.99 -9.14 7.39
C PRO A 75 11.70 -10.12 6.47
N ARG A 76 12.65 -10.91 6.97
CA ARG A 76 13.42 -11.89 6.20
C ARG A 76 12.59 -13.04 5.64
N GLU A 77 11.41 -13.27 6.22
CA GLU A 77 10.47 -14.30 5.77
C GLU A 77 9.55 -13.84 4.63
N PHE A 78 9.70 -12.57 4.19
CA PHE A 78 8.83 -11.95 3.20
C PHE A 78 9.61 -11.52 1.96
N ALA A 79 8.87 -11.27 0.86
CA ALA A 79 9.35 -10.53 -0.27
C ALA A 79 8.84 -9.08 -0.20
N LEU A 80 9.65 -8.14 -0.66
CA LEU A 80 9.28 -6.72 -0.76
C LEU A 80 8.60 -6.47 -2.11
N VAL A 81 7.36 -6.02 -2.12
CA VAL A 81 6.68 -5.59 -3.35
C VAL A 81 6.89 -4.11 -3.54
N ALA A 82 7.55 -3.74 -4.64
CA ALA A 82 7.86 -2.36 -4.97
C ALA A 82 6.99 -1.84 -6.12
N PHE A 83 6.23 -0.78 -5.88
CA PHE A 83 5.35 -0.17 -6.86
C PHE A 83 5.22 1.35 -6.66
N GLY A 84 4.51 2.03 -7.57
CA GLY A 84 4.51 3.47 -7.71
C GLY A 84 5.69 3.97 -8.54
N GLY A 85 5.69 5.22 -8.97
CA GLY A 85 6.71 5.76 -9.87
C GLY A 85 8.15 5.63 -9.35
N ALA A 86 8.37 5.90 -8.06
CA ALA A 86 9.69 5.86 -7.42
C ALA A 86 9.91 4.66 -6.48
N GLY A 87 8.88 3.86 -6.15
CA GLY A 87 9.01 2.71 -5.27
C GLY A 87 10.15 1.76 -5.66
N PRO A 88 10.22 1.31 -6.93
CA PRO A 88 11.25 0.40 -7.38
C PRO A 88 12.67 1.01 -7.40
N LEU A 89 12.81 2.33 -7.38
CA LEU A 89 14.09 3.01 -7.28
C LEU A 89 14.78 2.77 -5.92
N HIS A 90 13.98 2.68 -4.85
CA HIS A 90 14.46 2.53 -3.47
C HIS A 90 14.50 1.06 -3.00
N ALA A 91 13.89 0.14 -3.75
CA ALA A 91 13.54 -1.18 -3.27
C ALA A 91 14.74 -2.03 -2.82
N CYS A 92 15.82 -2.08 -3.60
CA CYS A 92 17.02 -2.84 -3.24
C CYS A 92 17.66 -2.31 -1.94
N ALA A 93 17.76 -0.99 -1.79
CA ALA A 93 18.33 -0.38 -0.58
C ALA A 93 17.49 -0.69 0.68
N LEU A 94 16.16 -0.65 0.56
CA LEU A 94 15.26 -1.00 1.66
C LEU A 94 15.32 -2.50 1.99
N ALA A 95 15.42 -3.36 0.97
CA ALA A 95 15.55 -4.80 1.13
C ALA A 95 16.88 -5.18 1.79
N ASP A 96 17.97 -4.51 1.43
CA ASP A 96 19.28 -4.70 2.07
C ASP A 96 19.24 -4.38 3.57
N GLU A 97 18.61 -3.26 3.95
CA GLU A 97 18.51 -2.83 5.36
C GLU A 97 17.57 -3.72 6.20
N LEU A 98 16.60 -4.39 5.58
CA LEU A 98 15.68 -5.32 6.22
C LEU A 98 16.10 -6.78 6.07
N GLU A 99 17.23 -7.04 5.43
CA GLU A 99 17.71 -8.40 5.10
C GLU A 99 16.69 -9.23 4.30
N ILE A 100 15.89 -8.57 3.46
CA ILE A 100 14.94 -9.21 2.55
C ILE A 100 15.68 -9.67 1.30
N GLY A 101 15.64 -10.97 1.00
CA GLY A 101 16.37 -11.54 -0.13
C GLY A 101 15.67 -11.40 -1.49
N THR A 102 14.41 -10.97 -1.53
CA THR A 102 13.60 -10.93 -2.76
C THR A 102 12.79 -9.66 -2.85
N VAL A 103 12.86 -8.98 -4.00
CA VAL A 103 12.02 -7.83 -4.35
C VAL A 103 11.20 -8.16 -5.60
N LEU A 104 9.91 -7.87 -5.55
CA LEU A 104 8.97 -8.07 -6.66
C LEU A 104 8.55 -6.70 -7.21
N VAL A 105 8.79 -6.49 -8.50
CA VAL A 105 8.39 -5.27 -9.20
C VAL A 105 7.38 -5.64 -10.29
N PRO A 106 6.07 -5.43 -10.06
CA PRO A 106 5.03 -5.75 -11.05
C PRO A 106 5.19 -4.93 -12.33
N ALA A 107 4.79 -5.49 -13.48
CA ALA A 107 4.85 -4.80 -14.77
C ALA A 107 4.14 -3.44 -14.78
N ALA A 108 3.00 -3.36 -14.09
CA ALA A 108 2.21 -2.14 -13.94
C ALA A 108 2.61 -1.31 -12.71
N ALA A 109 3.86 -1.43 -12.22
CA ALA A 109 4.29 -0.82 -10.96
C ALA A 109 3.91 0.67 -10.87
N GLY A 110 4.12 1.44 -11.93
CA GLY A 110 3.83 2.88 -11.96
C GLY A 110 2.35 3.25 -11.77
N VAL A 111 1.44 2.37 -12.16
CA VAL A 111 -0.02 2.59 -12.13
C VAL A 111 -0.77 1.56 -11.30
N LEU A 112 -0.08 0.73 -10.53
CA LEU A 112 -0.67 -0.41 -9.80
C LEU A 112 -1.80 0.02 -8.85
N SER A 113 -1.67 1.18 -8.19
CA SER A 113 -2.72 1.71 -7.33
C SER A 113 -3.99 2.09 -8.10
N ALA A 114 -3.83 2.69 -9.28
CA ALA A 114 -4.96 3.03 -10.14
C ALA A 114 -5.63 1.76 -10.70
N LEU A 115 -4.82 0.78 -11.11
CA LEU A 115 -5.31 -0.52 -11.56
C LEU A 115 -6.09 -1.24 -10.45
N GLY A 116 -5.54 -1.25 -9.22
CA GLY A 116 -6.20 -1.83 -8.06
C GLY A 116 -7.54 -1.15 -7.74
N LEU A 117 -7.63 0.18 -7.89
CA LEU A 117 -8.88 0.91 -7.70
C LEU A 117 -9.93 0.53 -8.75
N VAL A 118 -9.53 0.39 -10.02
CA VAL A 118 -10.44 0.00 -11.10
C VAL A 118 -10.86 -1.46 -11.00
N ALA A 119 -9.95 -2.34 -10.54
CA ALA A 119 -10.21 -3.77 -10.35
C ALA A 119 -10.96 -4.08 -9.06
N SER A 120 -11.02 -3.14 -8.11
CA SER A 120 -11.65 -3.38 -6.81
C SER A 120 -13.14 -3.60 -6.94
N ASP A 121 -13.67 -4.44 -6.05
CA ASP A 121 -15.09 -4.66 -5.93
C ASP A 121 -15.83 -3.35 -5.55
N GLU A 122 -16.97 -3.13 -6.15
CA GLU A 122 -17.89 -2.08 -5.70
C GLU A 122 -18.56 -2.56 -4.42
N ARG A 123 -18.22 -1.95 -3.29
CA ARG A 123 -18.79 -2.25 -1.99
C ARG A 123 -19.71 -1.11 -1.55
N ARG A 124 -20.94 -1.46 -1.17
CA ARG A 124 -21.94 -0.54 -0.61
C ARG A 124 -22.26 -0.95 0.82
N ASP A 125 -21.76 -0.20 1.76
CA ASP A 125 -22.06 -0.40 3.17
C ASP A 125 -23.35 0.36 3.54
N ARG A 126 -24.23 -0.31 4.27
CA ARG A 126 -25.45 0.27 4.83
C ARG A 126 -25.46 0.05 6.33
N VAL A 127 -25.65 1.11 7.09
CA VAL A 127 -25.80 1.05 8.53
C VAL A 127 -27.22 1.51 8.89
N VAL A 128 -27.94 0.66 9.59
CA VAL A 128 -29.30 0.95 10.07
C VAL A 128 -29.28 0.99 11.59
N PRO A 129 -29.58 2.16 12.21
CA PRO A 129 -29.67 2.26 13.67
C PRO A 129 -30.96 1.63 14.16
N TYR A 130 -30.89 0.87 15.26
CA TYR A 130 -32.03 0.26 15.93
C TYR A 130 -32.26 0.88 17.31
N MET A 131 -31.22 1.00 18.14
CA MET A 131 -31.27 1.61 19.47
C MET A 131 -32.41 1.07 20.35
N ARG A 132 -32.61 -0.25 20.40
CA ARG A 132 -33.69 -0.91 21.16
C ARG A 132 -33.26 -2.30 21.65
N PRO A 133 -34.00 -2.89 22.63
CA PRO A 133 -33.74 -4.24 23.10
C PRO A 133 -33.67 -5.27 21.97
N LEU A 134 -32.69 -6.15 21.99
CA LEU A 134 -32.53 -7.19 20.98
C LEU A 134 -33.77 -8.11 20.90
N ALA A 135 -34.41 -8.39 22.04
CA ALA A 135 -35.61 -9.25 22.13
C ALA A 135 -36.82 -8.63 21.36
N GLU A 136 -36.85 -7.34 21.10
CA GLU A 136 -37.91 -6.67 20.37
C GLU A 136 -37.66 -6.62 18.84
N VAL A 137 -36.50 -7.11 18.39
CA VAL A 137 -36.11 -7.06 16.97
C VAL A 137 -36.51 -8.35 16.28
N THR A 138 -37.35 -8.26 15.27
CA THR A 138 -37.87 -9.39 14.49
C THR A 138 -37.46 -9.38 13.02
N ASP A 139 -36.81 -8.28 12.59
CA ASP A 139 -36.53 -7.98 11.18
C ASP A 139 -35.02 -7.86 10.88
N LEU A 140 -34.23 -8.75 11.49
CA LEU A 140 -32.80 -8.82 11.22
C LEU A 140 -32.52 -9.39 9.82
N PRO A 141 -31.53 -8.87 9.09
CA PRO A 141 -31.08 -9.48 7.86
C PRO A 141 -30.42 -10.85 8.13
N VAL A 142 -30.38 -11.70 7.12
CA VAL A 142 -29.75 -13.03 7.22
C VAL A 142 -28.23 -12.95 7.31
N GLU A 143 -27.65 -11.92 6.69
CA GLU A 143 -26.19 -11.70 6.64
C GLU A 143 -25.88 -10.26 7.02
N GLY A 144 -24.75 -10.08 7.71
CA GLY A 144 -24.27 -8.78 8.14
C GLY A 144 -23.62 -8.82 9.52
N GLU A 145 -23.42 -7.65 10.08
CA GLU A 145 -22.86 -7.46 11.41
C GLU A 145 -23.84 -6.65 12.27
N ALA A 146 -23.90 -7.00 13.55
CA ALA A 146 -24.70 -6.30 14.55
C ALA A 146 -23.79 -5.65 15.59
N ASP A 147 -24.01 -4.36 15.84
CA ASP A 147 -23.42 -3.68 16.97
C ASP A 147 -24.33 -3.87 18.18
N LEU A 148 -23.87 -4.64 19.17
CA LEU A 148 -24.60 -5.01 20.37
C LEU A 148 -23.90 -4.52 21.63
N ARG A 149 -24.68 -4.25 22.67
CA ARG A 149 -24.17 -3.96 24.01
C ARG A 149 -25.09 -4.50 25.08
N TYR A 150 -24.59 -4.66 26.30
CA TYR A 150 -25.48 -4.84 27.45
C TYR A 150 -26.22 -3.53 27.74
N ALA A 151 -27.48 -3.60 28.12
CA ALA A 151 -28.28 -2.44 28.45
C ALA A 151 -27.58 -1.55 29.48
N GLY A 152 -27.44 -0.25 29.14
CA GLY A 152 -26.75 0.74 29.96
C GLY A 152 -25.22 0.77 29.83
N GLN A 153 -24.61 -0.01 28.93
CA GLN A 153 -23.20 0.18 28.58
C GLN A 153 -23.01 1.30 27.56
N SER A 154 -21.85 1.94 27.59
CA SER A 154 -21.50 3.04 26.69
C SER A 154 -20.69 2.59 25.46
N PHE A 155 -20.31 1.32 25.39
CA PHE A 155 -19.57 0.74 24.27
C PHE A 155 -20.30 -0.48 23.70
N GLU A 156 -20.18 -0.71 22.43
CA GLU A 156 -20.72 -1.83 21.69
C GLU A 156 -19.61 -2.75 21.17
N LEU A 157 -19.97 -4.01 20.91
CA LEU A 157 -19.19 -4.97 20.15
C LEU A 157 -19.91 -5.30 18.86
N THR A 158 -19.17 -5.26 17.76
CA THR A 158 -19.64 -5.71 16.47
C THR A 158 -19.45 -7.21 16.35
N VAL A 159 -20.52 -7.93 16.05
CA VAL A 159 -20.52 -9.40 15.86
C VAL A 159 -21.28 -9.75 14.59
N ALA A 160 -20.88 -10.88 13.98
CA ALA A 160 -21.61 -11.40 12.80
C ALA A 160 -23.04 -11.84 13.18
N ILE A 161 -24.01 -11.53 12.33
CA ILE A 161 -25.39 -11.98 12.51
C ILE A 161 -25.46 -13.48 12.24
N GLN A 162 -25.93 -14.24 13.25
CA GLN A 162 -26.11 -15.69 13.23
C GLN A 162 -27.40 -16.04 13.99
N ASP A 163 -27.83 -17.32 13.92
CA ASP A 163 -29.10 -17.78 14.51
C ASP A 163 -29.25 -17.46 16.00
N ASP A 164 -28.19 -17.57 16.78
CA ASP A 164 -28.18 -17.17 18.19
C ASP A 164 -27.28 -15.97 18.42
N LEU A 165 -27.74 -14.82 17.96
CA LEU A 165 -27.00 -13.57 18.01
C LEU A 165 -26.62 -13.17 19.45
N ALA A 166 -27.46 -13.51 20.43
CA ALA A 166 -27.18 -13.21 21.84
C ALA A 166 -25.97 -14.01 22.35
N GLU A 167 -25.91 -15.32 22.07
CA GLU A 167 -24.78 -16.14 22.49
C GLU A 167 -23.50 -15.81 21.70
N VAL A 168 -23.61 -15.43 20.43
CA VAL A 168 -22.47 -14.91 19.65
C VAL A 168 -21.86 -13.68 20.31
N PHE A 169 -22.71 -12.74 20.75
CA PHE A 169 -22.26 -11.56 21.49
C PHE A 169 -21.63 -11.92 22.84
N HIS A 170 -22.28 -12.80 23.64
CA HIS A 170 -21.76 -13.20 24.94
C HIS A 170 -20.37 -13.83 24.84
N ARG A 171 -20.15 -14.67 23.82
CA ARG A 171 -18.85 -15.31 23.56
C ARG A 171 -17.79 -14.26 23.16
N ALA A 172 -18.11 -13.39 22.25
CA ALA A 172 -17.21 -12.33 21.82
C ALA A 172 -16.85 -11.37 22.98
N HIS A 173 -17.81 -11.10 23.86
CA HIS A 173 -17.59 -10.27 25.04
C HIS A 173 -16.69 -10.96 26.06
N GLU A 174 -16.91 -12.28 26.29
CA GLU A 174 -16.07 -13.09 27.17
C GLU A 174 -14.63 -13.22 26.67
N GLU A 175 -14.45 -13.43 25.36
CA GLU A 175 -13.12 -13.46 24.73
C GLU A 175 -12.36 -12.13 24.87
N ARG A 176 -13.08 -11.00 24.71
CA ARG A 176 -12.45 -9.68 24.71
C ARG A 176 -12.23 -9.11 26.10
N TYR A 177 -13.14 -9.35 27.03
CA TYR A 177 -13.15 -8.72 28.37
C TYR A 177 -13.03 -9.69 29.52
N GLY A 178 -13.04 -11.02 29.26
CA GLY A 178 -12.87 -12.07 30.26
C GLY A 178 -14.15 -12.43 31.03
N TYR A 179 -15.32 -11.88 30.64
CA TYR A 179 -16.59 -12.19 31.28
C TYR A 179 -17.78 -12.02 30.32
N ALA A 180 -18.91 -12.70 30.65
CA ALA A 180 -20.20 -12.51 29.99
C ALA A 180 -21.34 -12.48 31.02
N GLU A 181 -22.31 -11.59 30.80
CA GLU A 181 -23.50 -11.44 31.68
C GLU A 181 -24.77 -11.99 30.97
N ARG A 182 -24.89 -13.30 30.82
CA ARG A 182 -25.96 -13.96 30.06
C ARG A 182 -27.38 -13.67 30.56
N GLY A 183 -27.55 -13.14 31.77
CA GLY A 183 -28.83 -12.70 32.32
C GLY A 183 -29.17 -11.23 32.10
N ARG A 184 -28.28 -10.49 31.52
CA ARG A 184 -28.47 -9.04 31.27
C ARG A 184 -29.06 -8.81 29.89
N GLU A 185 -29.98 -7.85 29.80
CA GLU A 185 -30.61 -7.44 28.56
C GLU A 185 -29.58 -6.92 27.57
N LEU A 186 -29.74 -7.30 26.30
CA LEU A 186 -28.94 -6.81 25.19
C LEU A 186 -29.69 -5.74 24.41
N GLU A 187 -29.00 -4.67 24.07
CA GLU A 187 -29.47 -3.64 23.14
C GLU A 187 -28.79 -3.83 21.78
N LEU A 188 -29.59 -3.86 20.70
CA LEU A 188 -29.13 -3.72 19.35
C LEU A 188 -28.96 -2.23 19.03
N VAL A 189 -27.74 -1.81 18.82
CA VAL A 189 -27.39 -0.42 18.51
C VAL A 189 -27.57 -0.15 17.02
N ALA A 190 -26.96 -0.96 16.17
CA ALA A 190 -27.06 -0.84 14.72
C ALA A 190 -26.83 -2.18 14.03
N VAL A 191 -27.29 -2.27 12.80
CA VAL A 191 -26.99 -3.37 11.89
C VAL A 191 -26.21 -2.84 10.70
N ARG A 192 -25.16 -3.54 10.34
CA ARG A 192 -24.29 -3.25 9.19
C ARG A 192 -24.47 -4.33 8.16
N THR A 193 -24.79 -3.95 6.95
CA THR A 193 -24.81 -4.85 5.79
C THR A 193 -23.92 -4.31 4.69
N ALA A 194 -23.28 -5.18 3.94
CA ALA A 194 -22.46 -4.82 2.80
C ALA A 194 -22.96 -5.58 1.57
N GLU A 195 -23.25 -4.84 0.52
CA GLU A 195 -23.48 -5.41 -0.81
C GLU A 195 -22.18 -5.28 -1.59
N THR A 196 -21.62 -6.40 -2.04
CA THR A 196 -20.40 -6.41 -2.84
C THR A 196 -20.73 -6.88 -4.26
N LYS A 197 -20.32 -6.06 -5.23
CA LYS A 197 -20.40 -6.39 -6.64
C LYS A 197 -18.97 -6.58 -7.15
N PRO A 198 -18.63 -7.76 -7.71
CA PRO A 198 -17.29 -8.02 -8.22
C PRO A 198 -16.82 -6.97 -9.21
N GLY A 199 -15.60 -6.49 -9.04
CA GLY A 199 -14.92 -5.61 -9.97
C GLY A 199 -14.57 -6.32 -11.29
N PRO A 200 -14.14 -5.57 -12.31
CA PRO A 200 -13.69 -6.16 -13.56
C PRO A 200 -12.37 -6.91 -13.37
N SER A 201 -12.20 -8.02 -14.08
CA SER A 201 -10.92 -8.71 -14.20
C SER A 201 -10.08 -8.07 -15.29
N PHE A 202 -8.77 -7.99 -15.05
CA PHE A 202 -7.81 -7.48 -16.03
C PHE A 202 -6.71 -8.51 -16.25
N ASP A 203 -6.40 -8.79 -17.50
CA ASP A 203 -5.21 -9.52 -17.89
C ASP A 203 -4.14 -8.49 -18.26
N LEU A 204 -3.05 -8.47 -17.52
CA LEU A 204 -1.89 -7.66 -17.91
C LEU A 204 -1.18 -8.35 -19.09
N PRO A 205 -0.75 -7.56 -20.09
CA PRO A 205 0.00 -8.14 -21.18
C PRO A 205 1.30 -8.77 -20.65
N PRO A 206 1.72 -9.92 -21.21
CA PRO A 206 2.97 -10.52 -20.82
C PRO A 206 4.13 -9.56 -21.09
N GLY A 207 5.06 -9.46 -20.15
CA GLY A 207 6.28 -8.67 -20.32
C GLY A 207 7.27 -9.40 -21.22
N GLU A 208 8.14 -8.63 -21.89
CA GLU A 208 9.27 -9.25 -22.58
C GLU A 208 10.24 -9.87 -21.55
N PRO A 209 10.80 -11.05 -21.81
CA PRO A 209 11.82 -11.63 -20.95
C PRO A 209 12.98 -10.67 -20.76
N LEU A 210 13.42 -10.52 -19.53
CA LEU A 210 14.49 -9.59 -19.15
C LEU A 210 15.38 -10.26 -18.12
N HIS A 211 16.69 -10.17 -18.34
CA HIS A 211 17.69 -10.51 -17.34
C HIS A 211 18.63 -9.33 -17.17
N VAL A 212 18.85 -8.91 -15.92
CA VAL A 212 19.68 -7.75 -15.60
C VAL A 212 20.51 -8.01 -14.34
N GLU A 213 21.73 -7.53 -14.35
CA GLU A 213 22.64 -7.57 -13.19
C GLU A 213 22.94 -6.13 -12.75
N GLY A 214 22.93 -5.90 -11.44
CA GLY A 214 23.26 -4.58 -10.88
C GLY A 214 24.75 -4.27 -10.87
N PRO A 215 25.16 -2.99 -10.90
CA PRO A 215 24.28 -1.81 -10.85
C PRO A 215 23.72 -1.43 -12.23
N THR A 216 22.41 -1.30 -12.34
CA THR A 216 21.74 -0.84 -13.56
C THR A 216 20.37 -0.24 -13.27
N THR A 217 19.84 0.51 -14.23
CA THR A 217 18.48 1.06 -14.15
C THR A 217 17.61 0.42 -15.22
N VAL A 218 16.43 -0.02 -14.84
CA VAL A 218 15.41 -0.58 -15.73
C VAL A 218 14.24 0.39 -15.80
N GLU A 219 13.92 0.85 -17.01
CA GLU A 219 12.73 1.65 -17.24
C GLU A 219 11.52 0.73 -17.38
N LEU A 220 10.46 1.07 -16.66
CA LEU A 220 9.18 0.38 -16.65
C LEU A 220 8.08 1.39 -17.00
N ASP A 221 6.92 0.90 -17.42
CA ASP A 221 5.78 1.78 -17.69
C ASP A 221 5.37 2.56 -16.43
N GLY A 222 5.70 3.87 -16.43
CA GLY A 222 5.40 4.78 -15.34
C GLY A 222 6.21 4.58 -14.05
N ALA A 223 7.31 3.81 -14.09
CA ALA A 223 8.21 3.61 -12.96
C ALA A 223 9.65 3.40 -13.42
N THR A 224 10.60 3.70 -12.54
CA THR A 224 12.02 3.41 -12.74
C THR A 224 12.50 2.49 -11.63
N CYS A 225 13.14 1.36 -12.01
CA CYS A 225 13.70 0.42 -11.07
C CYS A 225 15.23 0.51 -11.09
N TYR A 226 15.83 0.69 -9.90
CA TYR A 226 17.27 0.59 -9.73
C TYR A 226 17.63 -0.79 -9.17
N VAL A 227 18.42 -1.54 -9.94
CA VAL A 227 19.01 -2.80 -9.52
C VAL A 227 20.37 -2.50 -8.91
N ALA A 228 20.52 -2.66 -7.60
CA ALA A 228 21.74 -2.33 -6.88
C ALA A 228 22.86 -3.34 -7.14
N PRO A 229 24.14 -3.01 -6.87
CA PRO A 229 25.23 -3.97 -6.91
C PRO A 229 24.95 -5.21 -6.04
N GLY A 230 25.21 -6.40 -6.57
CA GLY A 230 24.93 -7.68 -5.88
C GLY A 230 23.48 -8.12 -5.95
N TRP A 231 22.66 -7.45 -6.77
CA TRP A 231 21.29 -7.87 -7.09
C TRP A 231 21.20 -8.30 -8.56
N VAL A 232 20.39 -9.33 -8.80
CA VAL A 232 20.09 -9.86 -10.14
C VAL A 232 18.59 -9.83 -10.34
N GLY A 233 18.14 -9.40 -11.50
CA GLY A 233 16.73 -9.31 -11.86
C GLY A 233 16.38 -10.21 -13.02
N ASP A 234 15.33 -11.00 -12.85
CA ASP A 234 14.75 -11.84 -13.88
C ASP A 234 13.26 -11.53 -14.04
N ARG A 235 12.81 -11.42 -15.29
CA ARG A 235 11.41 -11.30 -15.66
C ARG A 235 11.07 -12.38 -16.65
N ASP A 236 10.15 -13.23 -16.27
CA ASP A 236 9.56 -14.25 -17.13
C ASP A 236 8.24 -13.77 -17.77
N GLY A 237 7.47 -14.69 -18.32
CA GLY A 237 6.19 -14.39 -18.99
C GLY A 237 5.10 -13.77 -18.10
N ASP A 238 5.26 -13.79 -16.77
CA ASP A 238 4.28 -13.23 -15.82
C ASP A 238 4.42 -11.72 -15.60
N SER A 239 5.31 -11.08 -16.36
CA SER A 239 5.51 -9.61 -16.38
C SER A 239 6.04 -8.99 -15.08
N THR A 240 6.29 -9.78 -14.04
CA THR A 240 6.88 -9.30 -12.78
C THR A 240 8.40 -9.42 -12.86
N LEU A 241 9.10 -8.32 -12.61
CA LEU A 241 10.55 -8.36 -12.43
C LEU A 241 10.85 -8.82 -11.00
N VAL A 242 11.50 -9.97 -10.86
CA VAL A 242 11.92 -10.55 -9.59
C VAL A 242 13.38 -10.23 -9.39
N LEU A 243 13.70 -9.43 -8.38
CA LEU A 243 15.08 -9.13 -7.98
C LEU A 243 15.48 -10.04 -6.83
N THR A 244 16.63 -10.67 -6.95
CA THR A 244 17.21 -11.51 -5.90
C THR A 244 18.63 -11.09 -5.60
N LYS A 245 19.01 -11.22 -4.34
CA LYS A 245 20.39 -10.95 -3.91
C LYS A 245 21.28 -12.11 -4.33
N ALA A 246 22.39 -11.80 -5.05
CA ALA A 246 23.35 -12.77 -5.57
C ALA A 246 24.23 -13.37 -4.47
#